data_0de5acd03cfae71006917368404532c0
#
_entry.id   0de5acd03cfae71006917368404532c0
#
_cell.length_a   1.000
_cell.length_b   1.000
_cell.length_c   1.000
_cell.angle_alpha   90.00
_cell.angle_beta   90.00
_cell.angle_gamma   90.00
#
_symmetry.space_group_name_H-M   'P 1'
#
loop_
_entity.id
_entity.type
_entity.pdbx_description
1 polymer ?
#
loop_
_entity_poly.entity_id
_entity_poly.type
_entity_poly.pdbx_seq_one_letter_code
_entity_poly.pdbx_strand_id
1 'polypeptide(L)'
;SLANLELRVGNALAIASRSDVIFTSYGDMLRVPGSSVNLFAIRAKGGDVRVVYSPLEAVDLAEKNPDKQVVFFAIGFETTAPPNAMAVLQAKQRGLKNFSVLVSHVCVPPAMEALLGSKINRVQAFLAAGHVCAVMGYHEYPAIAEKYHIPIVVTGFEPVDLLRGVLAAVRQLEAGKAEVEN
;
A
#
# COMPACT_ATOMS: atom_id res chain seq x y z
N SER A 1 4.10 -12.60 2.88
CA SER A 1 5.03 -13.28 1.97
C SER A 1 4.71 -12.95 0.52
N LEU A 2 5.68 -13.12 -0.39
CA LEU A 2 5.48 -12.96 -1.85
C LEU A 2 4.30 -13.80 -2.36
N ALA A 3 4.12 -15.00 -1.85
CA ALA A 3 2.99 -15.88 -2.19
C ALA A 3 1.62 -15.24 -1.86
N ASN A 4 1.50 -14.48 -0.78
CA ASN A 4 0.27 -13.75 -0.46
C ASN A 4 0.01 -12.58 -1.42
N LEU A 5 1.05 -11.92 -1.91
CA LEU A 5 0.91 -10.85 -2.90
C LEU A 5 0.47 -11.42 -4.25
N GLU A 6 1.08 -12.51 -4.70
CA GLU A 6 0.69 -13.22 -5.92
C GLU A 6 -0.77 -13.69 -5.89
N LEU A 7 -1.21 -14.25 -4.75
CA LEU A 7 -2.61 -14.65 -4.57
C LEU A 7 -3.57 -13.45 -4.66
N ARG A 8 -3.22 -12.30 -4.06
CA ARG A 8 -4.05 -11.09 -4.09
C ARG A 8 -4.13 -10.48 -5.49
N VAL A 9 -3.01 -10.44 -6.21
CA VAL A 9 -2.99 -9.99 -7.61
C VAL A 9 -3.76 -10.97 -8.48
N GLY A 10 -3.63 -12.28 -8.28
CA GLY A 10 -4.40 -13.30 -8.98
C GLY A 10 -5.92 -13.14 -8.79
N ASN A 11 -6.35 -12.90 -7.56
CA ASN A 11 -7.76 -12.61 -7.27
C ASN A 11 -8.24 -11.32 -7.95
N ALA A 12 -7.42 -10.27 -7.95
CA ALA A 12 -7.74 -9.01 -8.64
C ALA A 12 -7.95 -9.23 -10.14
N LEU A 13 -7.07 -10.00 -10.78
CA LEU A 13 -7.17 -10.33 -12.22
C LEU A 13 -8.41 -11.17 -12.53
N ALA A 14 -8.74 -12.15 -11.67
CA ALA A 14 -9.94 -12.97 -11.84
C ALA A 14 -11.23 -12.13 -11.73
N ILE A 15 -11.30 -11.22 -10.75
CA ILE A 15 -12.42 -10.31 -10.58
C ILE A 15 -12.53 -9.34 -11.76
N ALA A 16 -11.40 -8.76 -12.18
CA ALA A 16 -11.34 -7.80 -13.30
C ALA A 16 -11.72 -8.41 -14.65
N SER A 17 -11.66 -9.74 -14.78
CA SER A 17 -12.05 -10.47 -16.00
C SER A 17 -13.55 -10.71 -16.14
N ARG A 18 -14.33 -10.42 -15.12
CA ARG A 18 -15.78 -10.65 -15.13
C ARG A 18 -16.50 -9.56 -15.94
N SER A 19 -17.48 -9.94 -16.73
CA SER A 19 -18.26 -9.02 -17.58
C SER A 19 -19.24 -8.13 -16.80
N ASP A 20 -19.65 -8.56 -15.61
CA ASP A 20 -20.57 -7.84 -14.71
C ASP A 20 -19.84 -6.88 -13.74
N VAL A 21 -18.50 -6.78 -13.83
CA VAL A 21 -17.66 -5.99 -12.92
C VAL A 21 -17.05 -4.80 -13.65
N ILE A 22 -17.08 -3.63 -13.01
CA ILE A 22 -16.18 -2.50 -13.27
C ILE A 22 -15.08 -2.59 -12.22
N PHE A 23 -13.88 -2.93 -12.64
CA PHE A 23 -12.72 -3.03 -11.76
C PHE A 23 -11.94 -1.73 -11.76
N THR A 24 -11.74 -1.14 -10.60
CA THR A 24 -11.07 0.16 -10.45
C THR A 24 -9.82 0.05 -9.62
N SER A 25 -8.78 0.78 -10.00
CA SER A 25 -7.54 0.87 -9.23
C SER A 25 -6.75 2.12 -9.61
N TYR A 26 -5.66 2.39 -8.89
CA TYR A 26 -4.70 3.43 -9.26
C TYR A 26 -3.92 3.04 -10.52
N GLY A 27 -3.46 4.05 -11.28
CA GLY A 27 -2.88 3.83 -12.60
C GLY A 27 -1.58 3.01 -12.62
N ASP A 28 -0.75 3.13 -11.59
CA ASP A 28 0.47 2.36 -11.41
C ASP A 28 0.20 0.86 -11.25
N MET A 29 -0.93 0.51 -10.60
CA MET A 29 -1.32 -0.87 -10.37
C MET A 29 -1.66 -1.65 -11.64
N LEU A 30 -2.05 -0.96 -12.72
CA LEU A 30 -2.36 -1.63 -13.98
C LEU A 30 -1.14 -2.30 -14.61
N ARG A 31 0.07 -1.82 -14.27
CA ARG A 31 1.36 -2.32 -14.77
C ARG A 31 1.95 -3.44 -13.92
N VAL A 32 1.47 -3.63 -12.71
CA VAL A 32 2.01 -4.66 -11.82
C VAL A 32 1.76 -6.04 -12.43
N PRO A 33 2.83 -6.82 -12.67
CA PRO A 33 2.67 -8.15 -13.23
C PRO A 33 2.05 -9.09 -12.20
N GLY A 34 1.03 -9.82 -12.62
CA GLY A 34 0.62 -11.05 -11.94
C GLY A 34 1.52 -12.22 -12.40
N SER A 35 1.18 -13.44 -12.01
CA SER A 35 1.94 -14.64 -12.39
C SER A 35 2.04 -14.83 -13.91
N SER A 36 1.08 -14.34 -14.69
CA SER A 36 1.05 -14.52 -16.15
C SER A 36 0.59 -13.27 -16.94
N VAL A 37 -0.23 -12.44 -16.33
CA VAL A 37 -0.85 -11.25 -16.97
C VAL A 37 -0.94 -10.09 -15.99
N ASN A 38 -1.22 -8.90 -16.49
CA ASN A 38 -1.50 -7.70 -15.71
C ASN A 38 -2.89 -7.13 -16.03
N LEU A 39 -3.32 -6.09 -15.31
CA LEU A 39 -4.62 -5.46 -15.52
C LEU A 39 -4.76 -4.81 -16.91
N PHE A 40 -3.67 -4.33 -17.52
CA PHE A 40 -3.71 -3.86 -18.91
C PHE A 40 -4.08 -4.96 -19.90
N ALA A 41 -3.54 -6.17 -19.70
CA ALA A 41 -3.88 -7.31 -20.55
C ALA A 41 -5.35 -7.72 -20.40
N ILE A 42 -5.91 -7.65 -19.18
CA ILE A 42 -7.34 -7.87 -18.96
C ILE A 42 -8.16 -6.83 -19.67
N ARG A 43 -7.80 -5.55 -19.55
CA ARG A 43 -8.47 -4.44 -20.25
C ARG A 43 -8.43 -4.62 -21.77
N ALA A 44 -7.28 -5.03 -22.32
CA ALA A 44 -7.12 -5.30 -23.76
C ALA A 44 -7.99 -6.47 -24.25
N LYS A 45 -8.36 -7.42 -23.37
CA LYS A 45 -9.27 -8.53 -23.65
C LYS A 45 -10.75 -8.19 -23.44
N GLY A 46 -11.07 -6.92 -23.15
CA GLY A 46 -12.46 -6.45 -23.00
C GLY A 46 -12.95 -6.36 -21.54
N GLY A 47 -12.10 -6.60 -20.56
CA GLY A 47 -12.43 -6.34 -19.16
C GLY A 47 -12.62 -4.84 -18.89
N ASP A 48 -13.63 -4.47 -18.11
CA ASP A 48 -13.89 -3.06 -17.76
C ASP A 48 -12.99 -2.65 -16.58
N VAL A 49 -11.73 -2.34 -16.90
CA VAL A 49 -10.72 -1.87 -15.94
C VAL A 49 -10.52 -0.38 -16.09
N ARG A 50 -10.81 0.37 -15.04
CA ARG A 50 -10.75 1.85 -15.04
C ARG A 50 -9.72 2.36 -14.03
N VAL A 51 -8.95 3.36 -14.45
CA VAL A 51 -8.07 4.11 -13.56
C VAL A 51 -8.88 5.14 -12.79
N VAL A 52 -8.66 5.20 -11.49
CA VAL A 52 -9.20 6.23 -10.60
C VAL A 52 -8.06 6.90 -9.83
N TYR A 53 -8.25 8.17 -9.50
CA TYR A 53 -7.28 8.96 -8.72
C TYR A 53 -7.70 9.07 -7.24
N SER A 54 -8.94 8.68 -6.96
CA SER A 54 -9.50 8.63 -5.60
C SER A 54 -10.44 7.42 -5.48
N PRO A 55 -10.49 6.76 -4.31
CA PRO A 55 -11.48 5.71 -4.06
C PRO A 55 -12.93 6.24 -4.13
N LEU A 56 -13.15 7.57 -3.94
CA LEU A 56 -14.47 8.20 -4.08
C LEU A 56 -14.96 8.18 -5.53
N GLU A 57 -14.06 8.27 -6.51
CA GLU A 57 -14.45 8.12 -7.93
C GLU A 57 -15.03 6.73 -8.21
N ALA A 58 -14.54 5.70 -7.53
CA ALA A 58 -15.09 4.35 -7.64
C ALA A 58 -16.50 4.26 -7.02
N VAL A 59 -16.77 5.01 -5.95
CA VAL A 59 -18.12 5.14 -5.38
C VAL A 59 -19.06 5.84 -6.36
N ASP A 60 -18.61 6.93 -7.00
CA ASP A 60 -19.39 7.63 -8.01
C ASP A 60 -19.67 6.76 -9.26
N LEU A 61 -18.71 5.90 -9.61
CA LEU A 61 -18.92 4.90 -10.67
C LEU A 61 -20.00 3.89 -10.30
N ALA A 62 -20.04 3.44 -9.04
CA ALA A 62 -21.06 2.51 -8.56
C ALA A 62 -22.47 3.13 -8.61
N GLU A 63 -22.60 4.40 -8.23
CA GLU A 63 -23.86 5.14 -8.30
C GLU A 63 -24.36 5.29 -9.75
N LYS A 64 -23.45 5.55 -10.69
CA LYS A 64 -23.77 5.73 -12.12
C LYS A 64 -24.02 4.41 -12.88
N ASN A 65 -23.66 3.28 -12.30
CA ASN A 65 -23.75 1.96 -12.94
C ASN A 65 -24.43 0.93 -12.02
N PRO A 66 -25.73 1.11 -11.71
CA PRO A 66 -26.43 0.26 -10.74
C PRO A 66 -26.50 -1.21 -11.14
N ASP A 67 -26.41 -1.52 -12.44
CA ASP A 67 -26.47 -2.88 -12.99
C ASP A 67 -25.09 -3.59 -12.99
N LYS A 68 -24.03 -2.90 -12.58
CA LYS A 68 -22.68 -3.44 -12.50
C LYS A 68 -22.16 -3.49 -11.06
N GLN A 69 -21.35 -4.47 -10.75
CA GLN A 69 -20.57 -4.48 -9.53
C GLN A 69 -19.31 -3.62 -9.71
N VAL A 70 -19.10 -2.64 -8.85
CA VAL A 70 -17.86 -1.84 -8.88
C VAL A 70 -16.94 -2.32 -7.76
N VAL A 71 -15.77 -2.78 -8.14
CA VAL A 71 -14.75 -3.27 -7.22
C VAL A 71 -13.56 -2.33 -7.25
N PHE A 72 -13.24 -1.72 -6.12
CA PHE A 72 -12.04 -0.91 -5.95
C PHE A 72 -10.91 -1.73 -5.34
N PHE A 73 -9.79 -1.84 -6.06
CA PHE A 73 -8.59 -2.51 -5.57
C PHE A 73 -7.79 -1.53 -4.70
N ALA A 74 -7.99 -1.62 -3.39
CA ALA A 74 -7.35 -0.80 -2.38
C ALA A 74 -5.99 -1.38 -2.01
N ILE A 75 -4.96 -0.93 -2.67
CA ILE A 75 -3.57 -1.30 -2.39
C ILE A 75 -2.82 -0.09 -1.84
N GLY A 76 -1.86 -0.33 -0.97
CA GLY A 76 -0.99 0.70 -0.40
C GLY A 76 -0.61 0.39 1.04
N PHE A 77 -0.22 1.43 1.73
CA PHE A 77 0.20 1.40 3.14
C PHE A 77 -0.84 2.11 4.01
N GLU A 78 -0.49 2.40 5.26
CA GLU A 78 -1.37 3.03 6.25
C GLU A 78 -1.94 4.38 5.76
N THR A 79 -1.18 5.12 4.97
CA THR A 79 -1.59 6.44 4.45
C THR A 79 -2.78 6.38 3.50
N THR A 80 -3.01 5.24 2.85
CA THR A 80 -4.14 5.04 1.94
C THR A 80 -5.38 4.48 2.63
N ALA A 81 -5.27 4.02 3.86
CA ALA A 81 -6.40 3.45 4.60
C ALA A 81 -7.53 4.47 4.91
N PRO A 82 -7.24 5.71 5.35
CA PRO A 82 -8.30 6.70 5.63
C PRO A 82 -9.19 7.01 4.43
N PRO A 83 -8.68 7.35 3.23
CA PRO A 83 -9.54 7.62 2.08
C PRO A 83 -10.33 6.38 1.63
N ASN A 84 -9.78 5.17 1.81
CA ASN A 84 -10.50 3.94 1.50
C ASN A 84 -11.66 3.70 2.48
N ALA A 85 -11.44 3.94 3.77
CA ALA A 85 -12.49 3.87 4.79
C ALA A 85 -13.59 4.90 4.52
N MET A 86 -13.23 6.12 4.10
CA MET A 86 -14.19 7.16 3.72
C MET A 86 -15.03 6.74 2.51
N ALA A 87 -14.45 6.07 1.52
CA ALA A 87 -15.19 5.57 0.37
C ALA A 87 -16.25 4.52 0.78
N VAL A 88 -15.88 3.60 1.67
CA VAL A 88 -16.82 2.61 2.22
C VAL A 88 -17.94 3.28 3.00
N LEU A 89 -17.61 4.28 3.83
CA LEU A 89 -18.61 5.04 4.59
C LEU A 89 -19.57 5.78 3.65
N GLN A 90 -19.06 6.45 2.63
CA GLN A 90 -19.88 7.17 1.66
C GLN A 90 -20.76 6.23 0.84
N ALA A 91 -20.23 5.09 0.38
CA ALA A 91 -21.03 4.11 -0.31
C ALA A 91 -22.20 3.61 0.56
N LYS A 92 -21.94 3.36 1.84
CA LYS A 92 -22.98 3.01 2.83
C LYS A 92 -24.01 4.12 3.01
N GLN A 93 -23.59 5.37 3.15
CA GLN A 93 -24.48 6.53 3.31
C GLN A 93 -25.36 6.76 2.09
N ARG A 94 -24.84 6.51 0.88
CA ARG A 94 -25.57 6.59 -0.39
C ARG A 94 -26.46 5.35 -0.64
N GLY A 95 -26.43 4.34 0.23
CA GLY A 95 -27.21 3.11 0.09
C GLY A 95 -26.77 2.20 -1.05
N LEU A 96 -25.54 2.36 -1.56
CA LEU A 96 -25.02 1.56 -2.68
C LEU A 96 -24.76 0.11 -2.23
N LYS A 97 -25.29 -0.83 -2.98
CA LYS A 97 -25.12 -2.27 -2.73
C LYS A 97 -24.15 -2.94 -3.72
N ASN A 98 -23.77 -2.20 -4.73
CA ASN A 98 -22.93 -2.65 -5.84
C ASN A 98 -21.48 -2.12 -5.75
N PHE A 99 -21.04 -1.58 -4.61
CA PHE A 99 -19.68 -1.16 -4.34
C PHE A 99 -18.99 -2.13 -3.40
N SER A 100 -17.78 -2.55 -3.75
CA SER A 100 -16.96 -3.42 -2.93
C SER A 100 -15.50 -2.98 -2.98
N VAL A 101 -14.75 -3.29 -1.92
CA VAL A 101 -13.32 -3.00 -1.83
C VAL A 101 -12.53 -4.30 -1.69
N LEU A 102 -11.63 -4.55 -2.63
CA LEU A 102 -10.64 -5.62 -2.53
C LEU A 102 -9.41 -5.05 -1.81
N VAL A 103 -9.29 -5.33 -0.52
CA VAL A 103 -8.22 -4.76 0.33
C VAL A 103 -6.91 -5.53 0.19
N SER A 104 -5.84 -4.80 -0.09
CA SER A 104 -4.46 -5.32 -0.14
C SER A 104 -3.48 -4.31 0.48
N HIS A 105 -3.81 -3.81 1.67
CA HIS A 105 -2.90 -2.94 2.42
C HIS A 105 -1.79 -3.75 3.10
N VAL A 106 -0.63 -3.12 3.20
CA VAL A 106 0.54 -3.61 3.96
C VAL A 106 0.86 -2.58 5.03
N CYS A 107 1.03 -3.04 6.27
CA CYS A 107 1.52 -2.19 7.36
C CYS A 107 3.05 -2.17 7.37
N VAL A 108 3.64 -0.98 7.58
CA VAL A 108 5.10 -0.79 7.52
C VAL A 108 5.82 -1.53 8.66
N PRO A 109 5.44 -1.45 9.95
CA PRO A 109 6.14 -2.14 11.01
C PRO A 109 6.24 -3.66 10.81
N PRO A 110 5.17 -4.40 10.51
CA PRO A 110 5.25 -5.83 10.21
C PRO A 110 6.10 -6.16 8.98
N ALA A 111 6.14 -5.27 7.97
CA ALA A 111 6.97 -5.45 6.79
C ALA A 111 8.47 -5.30 7.15
N MET A 112 8.82 -4.33 8.00
CA MET A 112 10.18 -4.16 8.54
C MET A 112 10.61 -5.41 9.32
N GLU A 113 9.78 -5.91 10.22
CA GLU A 113 10.09 -7.14 10.98
C GLU A 113 10.28 -8.35 10.07
N ALA A 114 9.45 -8.50 9.03
CA ALA A 114 9.59 -9.59 8.07
C ALA A 114 10.91 -9.54 7.29
N LEU A 115 11.38 -8.32 6.93
CA LEU A 115 12.68 -8.11 6.30
C LEU A 115 13.82 -8.42 7.25
N LEU A 116 13.79 -7.88 8.48
CA LEU A 116 14.83 -8.03 9.48
C LEU A 116 14.96 -9.48 9.98
N GLY A 117 13.85 -10.21 10.08
CA GLY A 117 13.83 -11.63 10.43
C GLY A 117 14.34 -12.58 9.34
N SER A 118 14.62 -12.09 8.13
CA SER A 118 15.13 -12.91 7.03
C SER A 118 16.61 -13.27 7.23
N LYS A 119 16.96 -14.55 7.03
CA LYS A 119 18.36 -15.02 7.12
C LYS A 119 19.31 -14.39 6.08
N ILE A 120 18.77 -13.83 5.01
CA ILE A 120 19.54 -13.17 3.93
C ILE A 120 19.49 -11.64 4.06
N ASN A 121 18.98 -11.13 5.18
CA ASN A 121 18.88 -9.70 5.41
C ASN A 121 20.26 -9.03 5.39
N ARG A 122 20.34 -7.88 4.68
CA ARG A 122 21.53 -7.02 4.64
C ARG A 122 21.23 -5.56 5.01
N VAL A 123 20.00 -5.30 5.49
CA VAL A 123 19.60 -3.95 5.89
C VAL A 123 20.31 -3.60 7.19
N GLN A 124 20.99 -2.46 7.22
CA GLN A 124 21.72 -1.96 8.39
C GLN A 124 21.03 -0.76 9.04
N ALA A 125 20.17 -0.05 8.34
CA ALA A 125 19.36 1.05 8.84
C ALA A 125 18.09 1.20 8.03
N PHE A 126 17.08 1.87 8.59
CA PHE A 126 15.89 2.28 7.84
C PHE A 126 15.78 3.80 7.78
N LEU A 127 15.43 4.29 6.62
CA LEU A 127 14.82 5.61 6.45
C LEU A 127 13.31 5.42 6.43
N ALA A 128 12.68 5.71 7.56
CA ALA A 128 11.25 5.51 7.73
C ALA A 128 10.46 6.67 7.12
N ALA A 129 9.40 6.35 6.42
CA ALA A 129 8.59 7.32 5.70
C ALA A 129 7.82 8.24 6.65
N GLY A 130 8.18 9.51 6.72
CA GLY A 130 7.59 10.50 7.62
C GLY A 130 6.08 10.67 7.45
N HIS A 131 5.56 10.56 6.23
CA HIS A 131 4.11 10.65 5.99
C HIS A 131 3.33 9.44 6.59
N VAL A 132 3.93 8.26 6.69
CA VAL A 132 3.34 7.12 7.41
C VAL A 132 3.32 7.42 8.91
N CYS A 133 4.42 7.94 9.44
CA CYS A 133 4.52 8.33 10.84
C CYS A 133 3.55 9.46 11.20
N ALA A 134 3.25 10.38 10.27
CA ALA A 134 2.25 11.42 10.49
C ALA A 134 0.82 10.86 10.68
N VAL A 135 0.51 9.73 10.04
CA VAL A 135 -0.81 9.07 10.16
C VAL A 135 -0.86 8.13 11.38
N MET A 136 0.16 7.30 11.56
CA MET A 136 0.17 6.20 12.54
C MET A 136 0.99 6.48 13.80
N GLY A 137 1.81 7.53 13.78
CA GLY A 137 2.89 7.68 14.76
C GLY A 137 4.07 6.74 14.46
N TYR A 138 5.04 6.73 15.34
CA TYR A 138 6.21 5.86 15.27
C TYR A 138 6.48 5.09 16.58
N HIS A 139 5.46 4.93 17.40
CA HIS A 139 5.54 4.29 18.72
C HIS A 139 5.94 2.80 18.66
N GLU A 140 5.78 2.15 17.52
CA GLU A 140 6.21 0.75 17.32
C GLU A 140 7.69 0.64 16.94
N TYR A 141 8.31 1.70 16.39
CA TYR A 141 9.69 1.66 15.89
C TYR A 141 10.74 1.48 16.98
N PRO A 142 10.63 2.08 18.19
CA PRO A 142 11.61 1.84 19.25
C PRO A 142 11.80 0.36 19.61
N ALA A 143 10.70 -0.39 19.68
CA ALA A 143 10.75 -1.83 19.96
C ALA A 143 11.44 -2.62 18.82
N ILE A 144 11.24 -2.21 17.56
CA ILE A 144 11.90 -2.81 16.40
C ILE A 144 13.40 -2.46 16.40
N ALA A 145 13.76 -1.21 16.66
CA ALA A 145 15.14 -0.74 16.72
C ALA A 145 15.92 -1.50 17.78
N GLU A 146 15.36 -1.63 18.98
CA GLU A 146 15.96 -2.37 20.11
C GLU A 146 16.11 -3.86 19.80
N LYS A 147 15.04 -4.51 19.32
CA LYS A 147 15.00 -5.95 19.04
C LYS A 147 16.02 -6.39 17.99
N TYR A 148 16.21 -5.59 16.96
CA TYR A 148 17.07 -5.94 15.83
C TYR A 148 18.40 -5.19 15.82
N HIS A 149 18.65 -4.33 16.81
CA HIS A 149 19.85 -3.48 16.91
C HIS A 149 20.10 -2.68 15.63
N ILE A 150 19.07 -1.97 15.15
CA ILE A 150 19.10 -1.26 13.88
C ILE A 150 18.60 0.18 14.02
N PRO A 151 19.31 1.21 13.51
CA PRO A 151 18.84 2.58 13.49
C PRO A 151 17.59 2.72 12.60
N ILE A 152 16.62 3.51 13.07
CA ILE A 152 15.44 3.89 12.30
C ILE A 152 15.32 5.40 12.31
N VAL A 153 15.56 6.05 11.16
CA VAL A 153 15.47 7.50 11.02
C VAL A 153 14.21 7.86 10.27
N VAL A 154 13.32 8.60 10.91
CA VAL A 154 12.10 9.12 10.26
C VAL A 154 12.48 10.32 9.41
N THR A 155 12.12 10.32 8.12
CA THR A 155 12.54 11.37 7.19
C THR A 155 11.42 11.76 6.22
N GLY A 156 11.46 13.00 5.75
CA GLY A 156 10.68 13.46 4.60
C GLY A 156 11.21 12.92 3.28
N PHE A 157 10.62 13.38 2.18
CA PHE A 157 10.97 12.96 0.82
C PHE A 157 11.78 14.02 0.04
N GLU A 158 11.94 15.19 0.61
CA GLU A 158 12.77 16.23 -0.02
C GLU A 158 14.23 15.79 -0.04
N PRO A 159 14.99 16.16 -1.08
CA PRO A 159 16.39 15.73 -1.21
C PRO A 159 17.25 16.04 0.02
N VAL A 160 17.02 17.19 0.66
CA VAL A 160 17.76 17.58 1.87
C VAL A 160 17.38 16.71 3.07
N ASP A 161 16.10 16.35 3.20
CA ASP A 161 15.63 15.49 4.29
C ASP A 161 16.20 14.07 4.15
N LEU A 162 16.21 13.54 2.91
CA LEU A 162 16.80 12.23 2.63
C LEU A 162 18.30 12.21 2.95
N LEU A 163 19.05 13.25 2.56
CA LEU A 163 20.48 13.36 2.86
C LEU A 163 20.74 13.48 4.36
N ARG A 164 19.94 14.25 5.08
CA ARG A 164 20.01 14.32 6.55
C ARG A 164 19.69 12.99 7.20
N GLY A 165 18.65 12.29 6.72
CA GLY A 165 18.29 10.97 7.19
C GLY A 165 19.41 9.94 6.99
N VAL A 166 20.05 9.92 5.81
CA VAL A 166 21.22 9.08 5.53
C VAL A 166 22.36 9.41 6.48
N LEU A 167 22.68 10.70 6.66
CA LEU A 167 23.74 11.14 7.55
C LEU A 167 23.48 10.72 9.01
N ALA A 168 22.24 10.87 9.50
CA ALA A 168 21.84 10.44 10.83
C ALA A 168 21.98 8.92 11.00
N ALA A 169 21.52 8.15 10.04
CA ALA A 169 21.67 6.70 10.06
C ALA A 169 23.13 6.25 10.09
N VAL A 170 23.99 6.84 9.26
CA VAL A 170 25.43 6.55 9.23
C VAL A 170 26.09 6.89 10.56
N ARG A 171 25.79 8.07 11.13
CA ARG A 171 26.32 8.47 12.46
C ARG A 171 25.93 7.51 13.57
N GLN A 172 24.70 7.02 13.58
CA GLN A 172 24.25 6.01 14.54
C GLN A 172 25.01 4.69 14.37
N LEU A 173 25.18 4.23 13.11
CA LEU A 173 25.95 3.01 12.81
C LEU A 173 27.42 3.14 13.25
N GLU A 174 28.09 4.25 12.97
CA GLU A 174 29.46 4.51 13.41
C GLU A 174 29.59 4.59 14.95
N ALA A 175 28.57 5.11 15.61
CA ALA A 175 28.51 5.19 17.08
C ALA A 175 28.04 3.88 17.75
N GLY A 176 27.69 2.82 16.99
CA GLY A 176 27.13 1.59 17.51
C GLY A 176 25.75 1.77 18.16
N LYS A 177 24.99 2.77 17.74
CA LYS A 177 23.65 3.06 18.25
C LYS A 177 22.57 2.42 17.39
N ALA A 178 21.41 2.19 18.00
CA ALA A 178 20.23 1.61 17.36
C ALA A 178 18.96 2.28 17.91
N GLU A 179 18.81 3.56 17.61
CA GLU A 179 17.76 4.41 18.17
C GLU A 179 16.81 4.88 17.04
N VAL A 180 15.60 5.29 17.45
CA VAL A 180 14.69 6.00 16.55
C VAL A 180 15.01 7.50 16.61
N GLU A 181 15.27 8.11 15.45
CA GLU A 181 15.55 9.54 15.30
C GLU A 181 14.51 10.17 14.34
N ASN A 182 14.03 11.38 14.69
CA ASN A 182 13.03 12.13 13.91
C ASN A 182 13.45 13.59 13.78
#